data_f319f8c9e72dc22a219a7dc8937f2168
#
_entry.id   f319f8c9e72dc22a219a7dc8937f2168
#
_cell.length_a   1.000
_cell.length_b   1.000
_cell.length_c   1.000
_cell.angle_alpha   90.00
_cell.angle_beta   90.00
_cell.angle_gamma   90.00
#
_symmetry.space_group_name_H-M   'P 1'
#
loop_
_entity.id
_entity.type
_entity.pdbx_description
1 polymer ?
#
loop_
_entity_poly.entity_id
_entity_poly.type
_entity_poly.pdbx_seq_one_letter_code
_entity_poly.pdbx_strand_id
1 'polypeptide(L)'
;MSVVVHTNVNNGDEETPLLISVHTEDNTSPAVRRRRAAALAMAGMFFFRVGALYGATAVALGAFGAHGLKNRISDPAKLASWSTAAHYQLAHAVAMIAARGHPVASTFFAAGMTLFSGSIYALVLDPERFKALGPVTPVGGLCLILGWLSLVFSRGRIQL
;
A
#
# COMPACT_ATOMS: atom_id res chain seq x y z
N MET A 1 7.17 14.95 -24.66
CA MET A 1 8.34 15.56 -24.04
C MET A 1 8.88 16.53 -25.06
N SER A 2 8.51 17.82 -24.96
CA SER A 2 8.94 18.87 -25.92
C SER A 2 10.10 19.63 -25.25
N VAL A 3 11.23 19.64 -25.92
CA VAL A 3 12.42 20.39 -25.51
C VAL A 3 12.38 21.71 -26.28
N VAL A 4 12.26 22.84 -25.58
CA VAL A 4 12.38 24.17 -26.18
C VAL A 4 13.80 24.63 -25.93
N VAL A 5 14.57 24.78 -27.01
CA VAL A 5 15.94 25.32 -26.96
C VAL A 5 15.85 26.81 -27.34
N HIS A 6 16.10 27.67 -26.40
CA HIS A 6 16.30 29.10 -26.69
C HIS A 6 17.81 29.36 -26.89
N THR A 7 18.20 29.67 -28.13
CA THR A 7 19.54 30.15 -28.43
C THR A 7 19.54 31.67 -28.35
N ASN A 8 20.28 32.25 -27.43
CA ASN A 8 20.52 33.68 -27.39
C ASN A 8 21.82 33.92 -28.18
N VAL A 9 21.72 34.51 -29.35
CA VAL A 9 22.86 34.91 -30.17
C VAL A 9 23.21 36.34 -29.80
N ASN A 10 24.28 36.51 -29.06
CA ASN A 10 24.84 37.84 -28.78
C ASN A 10 26.00 38.08 -29.75
N ASN A 11 25.84 39.08 -30.63
CA ASN A 11 26.89 39.51 -31.57
C ASN A 11 27.89 40.44 -30.84
N GLY A 12 28.96 39.88 -30.32
CA GLY A 12 30.06 40.63 -29.75
C GLY A 12 31.18 39.68 -29.32
N ASP A 13 32.37 39.95 -29.76
CA ASP A 13 33.60 39.15 -29.80
C ASP A 13 34.16 38.72 -28.41
N GLU A 14 33.37 38.06 -27.60
CA GLU A 14 33.82 37.43 -26.35
C GLU A 14 33.27 36.03 -26.28
N GLU A 15 34.14 35.01 -26.22
CA GLU A 15 33.77 33.60 -26.04
C GLU A 15 33.15 33.41 -24.65
N THR A 16 31.87 33.73 -24.53
CA THR A 16 31.10 33.38 -23.32
C THR A 16 30.64 31.92 -23.42
N PRO A 17 30.91 31.08 -22.41
CA PRO A 17 30.42 29.68 -22.42
C PRO A 17 28.91 29.64 -22.54
N LEU A 18 28.40 28.97 -23.56
CA LEU A 18 26.97 28.72 -23.74
C LEU A 18 26.44 27.85 -22.57
N LEU A 19 25.86 28.50 -21.56
CA LEU A 19 25.10 27.80 -20.53
C LEU A 19 23.77 27.38 -21.13
N ILE A 20 23.70 26.14 -21.60
CA ILE A 20 22.44 25.49 -22.01
C ILE A 20 21.66 25.17 -20.76
N SER A 21 20.76 26.04 -20.35
CA SER A 21 19.78 25.70 -19.32
C SER A 21 18.69 24.84 -19.93
N VAL A 22 18.75 23.53 -19.72
CA VAL A 22 17.68 22.63 -20.08
C VAL A 22 16.56 22.80 -19.06
N HIS A 23 15.62 23.71 -19.33
CA HIS A 23 14.35 23.74 -18.61
C HIS A 23 13.45 22.64 -19.13
N THR A 24 13.36 21.53 -18.41
CA THR A 24 12.27 20.58 -18.58
C THR A 24 10.99 21.20 -18.00
N GLU A 25 10.29 22.00 -18.79
CA GLU A 25 8.92 22.41 -18.44
C GLU A 25 8.05 21.16 -18.38
N ASP A 26 7.60 20.82 -17.16
CA ASP A 26 6.49 19.88 -16.96
C ASP A 26 5.23 20.56 -17.54
N ASN A 27 4.92 20.21 -18.79
CA ASN A 27 3.90 20.85 -19.65
C ASN A 27 2.46 20.55 -19.18
N THR A 28 2.27 20.29 -17.88
CA THR A 28 0.95 20.13 -17.28
C THR A 28 0.46 21.47 -16.72
N SER A 29 -0.73 21.89 -17.17
CA SER A 29 -1.32 23.15 -16.67
C SER A 29 -1.43 23.15 -15.14
N PRO A 30 -1.32 24.32 -14.47
CA PRO A 30 -1.46 24.41 -13.01
C PRO A 30 -2.75 23.77 -12.47
N ALA A 31 -3.81 23.81 -13.26
CA ALA A 31 -5.08 23.18 -12.92
C ALA A 31 -4.99 21.66 -12.88
N VAL A 32 -4.28 21.03 -13.83
CA VAL A 32 -4.05 19.57 -13.87
C VAL A 32 -3.18 19.14 -12.69
N ARG A 33 -2.13 19.91 -12.39
CA ARG A 33 -1.25 19.63 -11.23
C ARG A 33 -2.03 19.71 -9.91
N ARG A 34 -2.89 20.71 -9.72
CA ARG A 34 -3.76 20.83 -8.53
C ARG A 34 -4.74 19.69 -8.41
N ARG A 35 -5.38 19.27 -9.51
CA ARG A 35 -6.32 18.12 -9.52
C ARG A 35 -5.61 16.82 -9.15
N ARG A 36 -4.41 16.57 -9.69
CA ARG A 36 -3.60 15.39 -9.34
C ARG A 36 -3.18 15.39 -7.87
N ALA A 37 -2.72 16.53 -7.35
CA ALA A 37 -2.36 16.65 -5.94
C ALA A 37 -3.56 16.41 -5.02
N ALA A 38 -4.72 16.99 -5.33
CA ALA A 38 -5.95 16.75 -4.58
C ALA A 38 -6.38 15.29 -4.60
N ALA A 39 -6.35 14.63 -5.77
CA ALA A 39 -6.68 13.21 -5.90
C ALA A 39 -5.74 12.31 -5.06
N LEU A 40 -4.44 12.59 -5.08
CA LEU A 40 -3.46 11.87 -4.25
C LEU A 40 -3.69 12.08 -2.76
N ALA A 41 -4.02 13.31 -2.35
CA ALA A 41 -4.32 13.61 -0.94
C ALA A 41 -5.60 12.88 -0.48
N MET A 42 -6.63 12.85 -1.30
CA MET A 42 -7.87 12.12 -1.01
C MET A 42 -7.62 10.60 -0.93
N ALA A 43 -6.86 10.03 -1.86
CA ALA A 43 -6.47 8.62 -1.81
C ALA A 43 -5.66 8.31 -0.54
N GLY A 44 -4.72 9.18 -0.16
CA GLY A 44 -3.94 9.03 1.07
C GLY A 44 -4.82 9.02 2.33
N MET A 45 -5.81 9.92 2.40
CA MET A 45 -6.77 9.96 3.51
C MET A 45 -7.67 8.71 3.55
N PHE A 46 -8.11 8.23 2.39
CA PHE A 46 -8.88 7.00 2.27
C PHE A 46 -8.08 5.81 2.81
N PHE A 47 -6.86 5.59 2.32
CA PHE A 47 -6.02 4.48 2.77
C PHE A 47 -5.62 4.58 4.25
N PHE A 48 -5.44 5.80 4.78
CA PHE A 48 -5.23 5.99 6.21
C PHE A 48 -6.42 5.47 7.03
N ARG A 49 -7.66 5.84 6.64
CA ARG A 49 -8.88 5.37 7.34
C ARG A 49 -9.07 3.86 7.23
N VAL A 50 -8.85 3.31 6.05
CA VAL A 50 -8.93 1.86 5.81
C VAL A 50 -7.87 1.13 6.65
N GLY A 51 -6.63 1.62 6.70
CA GLY A 51 -5.56 1.05 7.55
C GLY A 51 -5.91 1.09 9.03
N ALA A 52 -6.44 2.20 9.52
CA ALA A 52 -6.88 2.31 10.91
C ALA A 52 -7.99 1.30 11.24
N LEU A 53 -8.94 1.10 10.32
CA LEU A 53 -10.02 0.11 10.48
C LEU A 53 -9.46 -1.32 10.51
N TYR A 54 -8.54 -1.67 9.59
CA TYR A 54 -7.86 -2.97 9.61
C TYR A 54 -7.07 -3.18 10.91
N GLY A 55 -6.38 -2.15 11.41
CA GLY A 55 -5.67 -2.21 12.68
C GLY A 55 -6.59 -2.47 13.86
N ALA A 56 -7.69 -1.74 13.96
CA ALA A 56 -8.68 -1.93 15.01
C ALA A 56 -9.31 -3.33 14.98
N THR A 57 -9.68 -3.81 13.79
CA THR A 57 -10.24 -5.16 13.63
C THR A 57 -9.20 -6.24 13.91
N ALA A 58 -7.92 -6.03 13.58
CA ALA A 58 -6.85 -6.98 13.91
C ALA A 58 -6.68 -7.15 15.42
N VAL A 59 -6.72 -6.05 16.17
CA VAL A 59 -6.66 -6.10 17.65
C VAL A 59 -7.87 -6.85 18.21
N ALA A 60 -9.08 -6.54 17.75
CA ALA A 60 -10.30 -7.20 18.19
C ALA A 60 -10.29 -8.72 17.88
N LEU A 61 -9.88 -9.10 16.65
CA LEU A 61 -9.78 -10.51 16.24
C LEU A 61 -8.65 -11.24 16.98
N GLY A 62 -7.54 -10.57 17.28
CA GLY A 62 -6.47 -11.11 18.11
C GLY A 62 -6.94 -11.40 19.53
N ALA A 63 -7.64 -10.46 20.16
CA ALA A 63 -8.24 -10.65 21.50
C ALA A 63 -9.30 -11.76 21.48
N PHE A 64 -10.16 -11.82 20.47
CA PHE A 64 -11.13 -12.90 20.31
C PHE A 64 -10.43 -14.26 20.17
N GLY A 65 -9.35 -14.36 19.39
CA GLY A 65 -8.55 -15.58 19.25
C GLY A 65 -7.96 -16.04 20.58
N ALA A 66 -7.41 -15.11 21.35
CA ALA A 66 -6.76 -15.41 22.63
C ALA A 66 -7.73 -15.84 23.73
N HIS A 67 -8.95 -15.32 23.75
CA HIS A 67 -9.91 -15.52 24.84
C HIS A 67 -11.17 -16.29 24.41
N GLY A 68 -11.80 -15.89 23.31
CA GLY A 68 -13.07 -16.49 22.87
C GLY A 68 -12.90 -17.79 22.09
N LEU A 69 -11.93 -17.83 21.17
CA LEU A 69 -11.74 -18.97 20.28
C LEU A 69 -11.12 -20.18 20.98
N LYS A 70 -10.20 -19.96 21.92
CA LYS A 70 -9.61 -21.03 22.75
C LYS A 70 -10.64 -21.90 23.47
N ASN A 71 -11.79 -21.34 23.82
CA ASN A 71 -12.85 -22.06 24.51
C ASN A 71 -13.74 -22.87 23.54
N ARG A 72 -13.59 -22.67 22.23
CA ARG A 72 -14.42 -23.29 21.19
C ARG A 72 -13.67 -24.23 20.26
N ILE A 73 -12.37 -24.00 20.08
CA ILE A 73 -11.49 -24.77 19.20
C ILE A 73 -10.34 -25.31 20.03
N SER A 74 -10.23 -26.65 20.08
CA SER A 74 -9.15 -27.34 20.80
C SER A 74 -7.92 -27.59 19.95
N ASP A 75 -7.99 -27.37 18.63
CA ASP A 75 -6.89 -27.62 17.69
C ASP A 75 -5.85 -26.46 17.78
N PRO A 76 -4.61 -26.76 18.28
CA PRO A 76 -3.59 -25.74 18.42
C PRO A 76 -3.14 -25.14 17.08
N ALA A 77 -3.18 -25.92 15.99
CA ALA A 77 -2.76 -25.45 14.67
C ALA A 77 -3.74 -24.40 14.12
N LYS A 78 -5.03 -24.58 14.36
CA LYS A 78 -6.05 -23.60 14.00
C LYS A 78 -5.91 -22.32 14.81
N LEU A 79 -5.64 -22.41 16.11
CA LEU A 79 -5.40 -21.25 16.96
C LEU A 79 -4.13 -20.49 16.54
N ALA A 80 -3.05 -21.20 16.19
CA ALA A 80 -1.83 -20.60 15.67
C ALA A 80 -2.07 -19.88 14.34
N SER A 81 -2.84 -20.49 13.43
CA SER A 81 -3.20 -19.88 12.15
C SER A 81 -4.03 -18.61 12.33
N TRP A 82 -4.98 -18.61 13.26
CA TRP A 82 -5.75 -17.41 13.62
C TRP A 82 -4.85 -16.30 14.14
N SER A 83 -3.94 -16.62 15.07
CA SER A 83 -2.99 -15.66 15.61
C SER A 83 -2.08 -15.08 14.52
N THR A 84 -1.59 -15.93 13.61
CA THR A 84 -0.80 -15.49 12.46
C THR A 84 -1.58 -14.50 11.60
N ALA A 85 -2.84 -14.79 11.28
CA ALA A 85 -3.69 -13.91 10.49
C ALA A 85 -3.88 -12.53 11.16
N ALA A 86 -4.11 -12.50 12.47
CA ALA A 86 -4.27 -11.25 13.23
C ALA A 86 -2.97 -10.42 13.27
N HIS A 87 -1.82 -11.06 13.48
CA HIS A 87 -0.52 -10.38 13.46
C HIS A 87 -0.19 -9.81 12.07
N TYR A 88 -0.40 -10.58 11.02
CA TYR A 88 -0.18 -10.11 9.64
C TYR A 88 -1.10 -8.94 9.31
N GLN A 89 -2.37 -9.03 9.69
CA GLN A 89 -3.32 -7.94 9.48
C GLN A 89 -2.88 -6.67 10.21
N LEU A 90 -2.46 -6.76 11.47
CA LEU A 90 -2.00 -5.61 12.24
C LEU A 90 -0.73 -4.99 11.63
N ALA A 91 0.27 -5.82 11.31
CA ALA A 91 1.53 -5.35 10.73
C ALA A 91 1.32 -4.63 9.40
N HIS A 92 0.48 -5.18 8.51
CA HIS A 92 0.22 -4.59 7.20
C HIS A 92 -0.77 -3.42 7.27
N ALA A 93 -1.63 -3.33 8.29
CA ALA A 93 -2.42 -2.15 8.58
C ALA A 93 -1.52 -0.95 8.93
N VAL A 94 -0.50 -1.16 9.76
CA VAL A 94 0.52 -0.13 10.08
C VAL A 94 1.33 0.24 8.84
N ALA A 95 1.77 -0.76 8.05
CA ALA A 95 2.49 -0.53 6.79
C ALA A 95 1.64 0.30 5.80
N MET A 96 0.33 0.03 5.70
CA MET A 96 -0.59 0.78 4.84
C MET A 96 -0.77 2.23 5.31
N ILE A 97 -0.86 2.48 6.62
CA ILE A 97 -0.92 3.83 7.20
C ILE A 97 0.37 4.60 6.88
N ALA A 98 1.53 3.96 7.04
CA ALA A 98 2.82 4.55 6.70
C ALA A 98 2.96 4.84 5.19
N ALA A 99 2.44 3.93 4.34
CA ALA A 99 2.48 4.02 2.89
C ALA A 99 1.31 4.82 2.27
N ARG A 100 0.56 5.59 3.05
CA ARG A 100 -0.66 6.30 2.59
C ARG A 100 -0.46 7.20 1.37
N GLY A 101 0.75 7.67 1.15
CA GLY A 101 1.14 8.45 -0.04
C GLY A 101 1.44 7.60 -1.28
N HIS A 102 1.39 6.27 -1.16
CA HIS A 102 1.73 5.32 -2.21
C HIS A 102 0.53 4.42 -2.54
N PRO A 103 -0.38 4.83 -3.42
CA PRO A 103 -1.66 4.15 -3.63
C PRO A 103 -1.50 2.69 -4.09
N VAL A 104 -0.47 2.38 -4.88
CA VAL A 104 -0.20 1.01 -5.35
C VAL A 104 0.11 0.08 -4.18
N ALA A 105 1.04 0.45 -3.29
CA ALA A 105 1.38 -0.34 -2.10
C ALA A 105 0.17 -0.51 -1.18
N SER A 106 -0.55 0.59 -0.92
CA SER A 106 -1.74 0.58 -0.06
C SER A 106 -2.85 -0.33 -0.62
N THR A 107 -3.05 -0.34 -1.94
CA THR A 107 -4.02 -1.25 -2.58
C THR A 107 -3.60 -2.71 -2.42
N PHE A 108 -2.31 -3.03 -2.65
CA PHE A 108 -1.81 -4.38 -2.45
C PHE A 108 -1.92 -4.84 -1.00
N PHE A 109 -1.62 -3.97 -0.02
CA PHE A 109 -1.81 -4.30 1.40
C PHE A 109 -3.28 -4.54 1.74
N ALA A 110 -4.19 -3.68 1.28
CA ALA A 110 -5.63 -3.87 1.52
C ALA A 110 -6.14 -5.19 0.93
N ALA A 111 -5.85 -5.45 -0.35
CA ALA A 111 -6.23 -6.69 -1.02
C ALA A 111 -5.61 -7.92 -0.32
N GLY A 112 -4.30 -7.83 -0.01
CA GLY A 112 -3.57 -8.91 0.66
C GLY A 112 -4.12 -9.22 2.04
N MET A 113 -4.39 -8.23 2.89
CA MET A 113 -5.01 -8.46 4.21
C MET A 113 -6.40 -9.09 4.09
N THR A 114 -7.21 -8.64 3.14
CA THR A 114 -8.53 -9.23 2.90
C THR A 114 -8.43 -10.69 2.50
N LEU A 115 -7.59 -11.00 1.51
CA LEU A 115 -7.46 -12.35 0.96
C LEU A 115 -6.71 -13.29 1.90
N PHE A 116 -5.61 -12.84 2.52
CA PHE A 116 -4.79 -13.66 3.40
C PHE A 116 -5.45 -13.87 4.77
N SER A 117 -5.63 -12.78 5.53
CA SER A 117 -6.17 -12.90 6.89
C SER A 117 -7.64 -13.28 6.87
N GLY A 118 -8.43 -12.74 5.94
CA GLY A 118 -9.85 -13.04 5.80
C GLY A 118 -10.10 -14.51 5.46
N SER A 119 -9.34 -15.11 4.54
CA SER A 119 -9.47 -16.53 4.22
C SER A 119 -9.07 -17.43 5.40
N ILE A 120 -8.00 -17.11 6.13
CA ILE A 120 -7.58 -17.88 7.30
C ILE A 120 -8.65 -17.82 8.39
N TYR A 121 -9.24 -16.67 8.68
CA TYR A 121 -10.32 -16.57 9.66
C TYR A 121 -11.52 -17.44 9.27
N ALA A 122 -11.94 -17.40 8.00
CA ALA A 122 -13.04 -18.21 7.51
C ALA A 122 -12.72 -19.71 7.60
N LEU A 123 -11.53 -20.13 7.18
CA LEU A 123 -11.08 -21.53 7.23
C LEU A 123 -10.94 -22.08 8.66
N VAL A 124 -10.55 -21.24 9.61
CA VAL A 124 -10.45 -21.65 11.02
C VAL A 124 -11.83 -21.83 11.64
N LEU A 125 -12.78 -20.95 11.32
CA LEU A 125 -14.14 -21.00 11.88
C LEU A 125 -14.97 -22.15 11.30
N ASP A 126 -14.94 -22.36 9.99
CA ASP A 126 -15.70 -23.41 9.31
C ASP A 126 -14.93 -23.90 8.07
N PRO A 127 -14.02 -24.87 8.24
CA PRO A 127 -13.18 -25.37 7.16
C PRO A 127 -13.95 -26.09 6.06
N GLU A 128 -15.06 -26.74 6.38
CA GLU A 128 -15.85 -27.46 5.38
C GLU A 128 -16.59 -26.51 4.44
N ARG A 129 -17.21 -25.49 5.00
CA ARG A 129 -17.93 -24.47 4.23
C ARG A 129 -16.99 -23.63 3.38
N PHE A 130 -15.82 -23.31 3.91
CA PHE A 130 -14.88 -22.35 3.28
C PHE A 130 -13.67 -23.02 2.64
N LYS A 131 -13.67 -24.35 2.42
CA LYS A 131 -12.55 -25.09 1.81
C LYS A 131 -12.04 -24.49 0.48
N ALA A 132 -12.94 -23.89 -0.29
CA ALA A 132 -12.59 -23.20 -1.55
C ALA A 132 -11.68 -21.97 -1.35
N LEU A 133 -11.58 -21.42 -0.13
CA LEU A 133 -10.68 -20.32 0.19
C LEU A 133 -9.23 -20.75 0.45
N GLY A 134 -8.94 -22.04 0.54
CA GLY A 134 -7.57 -22.56 0.71
C GLY A 134 -6.59 -21.98 -0.30
N PRO A 135 -6.85 -22.03 -1.61
CA PRO A 135 -5.99 -21.42 -2.63
C PRO A 135 -5.93 -19.88 -2.58
N VAL A 136 -6.90 -19.22 -1.95
CA VAL A 136 -6.96 -17.76 -1.84
C VAL A 136 -5.91 -17.21 -0.87
N THR A 137 -5.62 -17.96 0.20
CA THR A 137 -4.64 -17.56 1.21
C THR A 137 -3.25 -17.28 0.62
N PRO A 138 -2.63 -18.17 -0.18
CA PRO A 138 -1.33 -17.88 -0.78
C PRO A 138 -1.38 -16.71 -1.78
N VAL A 139 -2.48 -16.52 -2.51
CA VAL A 139 -2.67 -15.35 -3.38
C VAL A 139 -2.65 -14.06 -2.55
N GLY A 140 -3.36 -14.06 -1.41
CA GLY A 140 -3.31 -12.94 -0.47
C GLY A 140 -1.88 -12.66 0.03
N GLY A 141 -1.11 -13.69 0.38
CA GLY A 141 0.29 -13.57 0.77
C GLY A 141 1.17 -12.95 -0.33
N LEU A 142 0.98 -13.35 -1.59
CA LEU A 142 1.66 -12.74 -2.73
C LEU A 142 1.31 -11.24 -2.88
N CYS A 143 0.05 -10.88 -2.69
CA CYS A 143 -0.34 -9.46 -2.69
C CYS A 143 0.40 -8.67 -1.60
N LEU A 144 0.56 -9.20 -0.39
CA LEU A 144 1.31 -8.53 0.68
C LEU A 144 2.79 -8.33 0.28
N ILE A 145 3.42 -9.35 -0.30
CA ILE A 145 4.80 -9.27 -0.81
C ILE A 145 4.92 -8.20 -1.89
N LEU A 146 3.99 -8.18 -2.86
CA LEU A 146 3.98 -7.17 -3.93
C LEU A 146 3.78 -5.75 -3.36
N GLY A 147 3.02 -5.60 -2.29
CA GLY A 147 2.90 -4.35 -1.55
C GLY A 147 4.25 -3.84 -1.07
N TRP A 148 5.03 -4.69 -0.41
CA TRP A 148 6.38 -4.35 0.06
C TRP A 148 7.35 -4.07 -1.09
N LEU A 149 7.36 -4.91 -2.13
CA LEU A 149 8.20 -4.71 -3.30
C LEU A 149 7.88 -3.39 -4.02
N SER A 150 6.61 -3.01 -4.09
CA SER A 150 6.20 -1.74 -4.69
C SER A 150 6.78 -0.52 -3.95
N LEU A 151 7.00 -0.63 -2.63
CA LEU A 151 7.66 0.42 -1.84
C LEU A 151 9.16 0.49 -2.13
N VAL A 152 9.83 -0.65 -2.31
CA VAL A 152 11.27 -0.69 -2.64
C VAL A 152 11.55 0.00 -3.97
N PHE A 153 10.71 -0.25 -4.98
CA PHE A 153 10.86 0.33 -6.32
C PHE A 153 10.22 1.71 -6.49
N SER A 154 9.59 2.25 -5.45
CA SER A 154 9.05 3.60 -5.49
C SER A 154 10.20 4.61 -5.53
N ARG A 155 10.35 5.31 -6.67
CA ARG A 155 11.30 6.44 -6.76
C ARG A 155 10.79 7.56 -5.87
N GLY A 156 11.32 7.59 -4.66
CA GLY A 156 11.13 8.44 -3.52
C GLY A 156 10.39 9.75 -3.66
N ARG A 157 9.30 9.85 -2.92
CA ARG A 157 8.96 10.97 -2.06
C ARG A 157 8.33 10.37 -0.81
N ILE A 158 9.16 9.99 0.13
CA ILE A 158 8.69 9.76 1.49
C ILE A 158 8.34 11.17 2.02
N GLN A 159 7.07 11.53 1.96
CA GLN A 159 6.55 12.65 2.73
C GLN A 159 6.22 12.07 4.11
N LEU A 160 7.14 12.26 5.02
CA LEU A 160 6.93 12.07 6.46
C LEU A 160 6.00 13.17 6.97
#